data_f01e759c78cc2cd8bca56e55660b514c
#
_entry.id   f01e759c78cc2cd8bca56e55660b514c
#
_cell.length_a   1.000
_cell.length_b   1.000
_cell.length_c   1.000
_cell.angle_alpha   90.00
_cell.angle_beta   90.00
_cell.angle_gamma   90.00
#
_symmetry.space_group_name_H-M   'P 1'
#
loop_
_entity.id
_entity.type
_entity.pdbx_description
1 polymer ?
#
loop_
_entity_poly.entity_id
_entity_poly.type
_entity_poly.pdbx_seq_one_letter_code
_entity_poly.pdbx_strand_id
1 'polypeptide(L)'
;METDRRAFLRVAGSSLVLGAGSVWTAAAQAQALPVSFPGIPNPLEGGVDVIATGYIWTEGPVWVGGEDGHLLFSDVPGNAIYSWDGKRTTAFLAPSGYQGFPIPASLREAGSNGLALGRGGLLIADSGTRALARVDLATRQRTVFAESYQGKRFNSPNDLVVARNGAVYFTDPPFGLAGVQNSPLRELTFTGVFRVTTDNQVHLVTDKLSPNGIALSPDNRILYATDTSGWVAIDLDASGMPAGQRQFVASDKVGGARGDGMKADSAGNIWTSGRGGIYVFSPKGEHIGFIPIAGRVSNCAFGPDRYLYVTNDTQVVRGRIRAEFPGGSAIRY
;
A
#
# COMPACT_ATOMS: atom_id res chain seq x y z
N MET A 1 -27.94 71.49 -11.60
CA MET A 1 -29.35 71.14 -11.37
C MET A 1 -29.56 69.70 -11.83
N GLU A 2 -29.91 68.91 -10.85
CA GLU A 2 -30.61 67.62 -10.87
C GLU A 2 -30.06 66.53 -11.79
N THR A 3 -29.35 65.57 -11.23
CA THR A 3 -29.72 64.29 -10.62
C THR A 3 -30.80 63.47 -11.40
N ASP A 4 -30.41 62.37 -11.98
CA ASP A 4 -31.22 61.19 -11.82
C ASP A 4 -30.36 59.90 -11.83
N ARG A 5 -30.55 59.10 -10.77
CA ARG A 5 -29.96 57.79 -10.53
C ARG A 5 -30.87 56.76 -11.13
N ARG A 6 -30.41 55.92 -12.05
CA ARG A 6 -31.08 54.66 -12.37
C ARG A 6 -30.14 53.47 -12.21
N ALA A 7 -30.61 52.59 -11.37
CA ALA A 7 -29.97 51.33 -10.97
C ALA A 7 -29.74 50.39 -12.15
N PHE A 8 -28.51 49.88 -12.25
CA PHE A 8 -28.20 48.75 -13.10
C PHE A 8 -28.38 47.44 -12.31
N LEU A 9 -29.39 46.67 -12.69
CA LEU A 9 -29.54 45.27 -12.30
C LEU A 9 -28.33 44.47 -12.82
N ARG A 10 -27.57 43.89 -11.91
CA ARG A 10 -26.60 42.87 -12.24
C ARG A 10 -27.31 41.50 -12.38
N VAL A 11 -27.42 41.00 -13.59
CA VAL A 11 -27.73 39.61 -13.87
C VAL A 11 -26.46 38.81 -13.63
N ALA A 12 -26.45 37.99 -12.59
CA ALA A 12 -25.40 37.02 -12.35
C ALA A 12 -25.59 35.83 -13.34
N GLY A 13 -24.82 35.83 -14.40
CA GLY A 13 -24.68 34.68 -15.27
C GLY A 13 -23.79 33.64 -14.60
N SER A 14 -24.39 32.57 -14.10
CA SER A 14 -23.68 31.39 -13.64
C SER A 14 -23.12 30.63 -14.84
N SER A 15 -21.86 30.83 -15.15
CA SER A 15 -21.15 29.99 -16.11
C SER A 15 -20.80 28.67 -15.42
N LEU A 16 -21.56 27.61 -15.74
CA LEU A 16 -21.15 26.25 -15.45
C LEU A 16 -19.89 25.95 -16.26
N VAL A 17 -18.75 25.91 -15.59
CA VAL A 17 -17.53 25.30 -16.12
C VAL A 17 -17.72 23.80 -15.98
N LEU A 18 -18.13 23.13 -17.05
CA LEU A 18 -18.03 21.71 -17.19
C LEU A 18 -16.55 21.33 -17.32
N GLY A 19 -15.92 21.05 -16.18
CA GLY A 19 -14.64 20.39 -16.15
C GLY A 19 -14.82 18.99 -16.78
N ALA A 20 -14.10 18.71 -17.86
CA ALA A 20 -13.95 17.38 -18.41
C ALA A 20 -13.15 16.53 -17.42
N GLY A 21 -13.80 16.08 -16.34
CA GLY A 21 -13.34 15.02 -15.50
C GLY A 21 -13.41 13.75 -16.33
N SER A 22 -12.27 13.09 -16.49
CA SER A 22 -12.19 11.73 -17.04
C SER A 22 -13.14 10.86 -16.23
N VAL A 23 -14.29 10.55 -16.83
CA VAL A 23 -15.27 9.65 -16.25
C VAL A 23 -14.61 8.28 -16.20
N TRP A 24 -14.15 7.89 -15.04
CA TRP A 24 -13.89 6.49 -14.74
C TRP A 24 -15.26 5.80 -14.80
N THR A 25 -15.62 5.30 -15.97
CA THR A 25 -16.74 4.37 -16.07
C THR A 25 -16.37 3.18 -15.21
N ALA A 26 -17.04 3.07 -14.07
CA ALA A 26 -17.10 1.83 -13.34
C ALA A 26 -17.75 0.83 -14.31
N ALA A 27 -16.92 0.11 -15.07
CA ALA A 27 -17.36 -1.06 -15.78
C ALA A 27 -18.00 -1.93 -14.70
N ALA A 28 -19.30 -2.22 -14.87
CA ALA A 28 -20.01 -3.13 -13.98
C ALA A 28 -19.18 -4.40 -13.89
N GLN A 29 -18.46 -4.56 -12.77
CA GLN A 29 -17.71 -5.76 -12.53
C GLN A 29 -18.76 -6.86 -12.38
N ALA A 30 -18.79 -7.78 -13.32
CA ALA A 30 -19.44 -9.06 -13.11
C ALA A 30 -18.96 -9.54 -11.74
N GLN A 31 -19.87 -9.72 -10.78
CA GLN A 31 -19.55 -10.25 -9.47
C GLN A 31 -18.82 -11.57 -9.69
N ALA A 32 -17.50 -11.54 -9.59
CA ALA A 32 -16.71 -12.74 -9.66
C ALA A 32 -17.24 -13.63 -8.54
N LEU A 33 -17.58 -14.88 -8.88
CA LEU A 33 -17.99 -15.87 -7.89
C LEU A 33 -16.98 -15.85 -6.72
N PRO A 34 -17.46 -15.96 -5.48
CA PRO A 34 -16.57 -15.92 -4.33
C PRO A 34 -15.49 -16.98 -4.50
N VAL A 35 -14.23 -16.55 -4.44
CA VAL A 35 -13.09 -17.46 -4.46
C VAL A 35 -13.15 -18.29 -3.18
N SER A 36 -13.02 -19.59 -3.31
CA SER A 36 -12.97 -20.49 -2.16
C SER A 36 -11.90 -21.57 -2.40
N PHE A 37 -11.30 -22.02 -1.33
CA PHE A 37 -10.30 -23.07 -1.34
C PHE A 37 -10.77 -24.20 -0.42
N PRO A 38 -11.31 -25.31 -0.98
CA PRO A 38 -11.76 -26.44 -0.18
C PRO A 38 -10.68 -26.95 0.77
N GLY A 39 -11.01 -27.09 2.05
CA GLY A 39 -10.06 -27.52 3.08
C GLY A 39 -9.15 -26.43 3.67
N ILE A 40 -9.13 -25.23 3.09
CA ILE A 40 -8.39 -24.10 3.65
C ILE A 40 -9.33 -23.32 4.61
N PRO A 41 -8.97 -23.16 5.90
CA PRO A 41 -9.82 -22.52 6.87
C PRO A 41 -9.86 -20.97 6.67
N ASN A 42 -10.97 -20.37 7.10
CA ASN A 42 -11.02 -18.91 7.29
C ASN A 42 -10.39 -18.57 8.64
N PRO A 43 -9.32 -17.77 8.69
CA PRO A 43 -8.66 -17.35 9.92
C PRO A 43 -9.51 -16.50 10.87
N LEU A 44 -10.63 -15.91 10.42
CA LEU A 44 -11.40 -14.96 11.20
C LEU A 44 -12.43 -15.65 12.11
N GLU A 45 -12.70 -15.04 13.28
CA GLU A 45 -13.78 -15.43 14.20
C GLU A 45 -15.17 -15.26 13.58
N GLY A 46 -15.30 -14.34 12.59
CA GLY A 46 -16.53 -14.02 11.88
C GLY A 46 -16.24 -13.50 10.47
N GLY A 47 -17.08 -12.60 10.00
CA GLY A 47 -16.87 -11.86 8.75
C GLY A 47 -15.91 -10.68 8.91
N VAL A 48 -15.93 -9.79 7.93
CA VAL A 48 -15.24 -8.49 7.98
C VAL A 48 -16.27 -7.37 8.14
N ASP A 49 -15.90 -6.36 8.94
CA ASP A 49 -16.66 -5.13 9.11
C ASP A 49 -16.08 -4.03 8.22
N VAL A 50 -16.92 -3.29 7.52
CA VAL A 50 -16.49 -2.06 6.82
C VAL A 50 -16.34 -0.94 7.83
N ILE A 51 -15.14 -0.36 7.94
CA ILE A 51 -14.83 0.70 8.92
C ILE A 51 -14.66 2.08 8.29
N ALA A 52 -14.38 2.15 7.00
CA ALA A 52 -14.21 3.41 6.28
C ALA A 52 -14.53 3.21 4.78
N THR A 53 -15.14 4.21 4.14
CA THR A 53 -15.54 4.18 2.72
C THR A 53 -15.41 5.56 2.08
N GLY A 54 -15.47 5.61 0.74
CA GLY A 54 -15.53 6.88 0.01
C GLY A 54 -14.19 7.35 -0.53
N TYR A 55 -13.23 6.44 -0.68
CA TYR A 55 -11.90 6.68 -1.25
C TYR A 55 -11.88 6.31 -2.74
N ILE A 56 -10.76 6.62 -3.41
CA ILE A 56 -10.54 6.25 -4.81
C ILE A 56 -9.83 4.88 -4.88
N TRP A 57 -8.75 4.73 -4.15
CA TRP A 57 -7.99 3.48 -4.02
C TRP A 57 -7.22 3.47 -2.70
N THR A 58 -7.65 2.62 -1.77
CA THR A 58 -7.03 2.51 -0.45
C THR A 58 -5.82 1.58 -0.46
N GLU A 59 -4.76 1.97 0.25
CA GLU A 59 -3.48 1.26 0.33
C GLU A 59 -2.76 1.47 1.66
N GLY A 60 -1.65 0.74 1.84
CA GLY A 60 -0.63 0.95 2.84
C GLY A 60 -1.15 1.07 4.28
N PRO A 61 -2.01 0.17 4.77
CA PRO A 61 -2.50 0.29 6.12
C PRO A 61 -1.37 0.05 7.13
N VAL A 62 -1.34 0.85 8.19
CA VAL A 62 -0.42 0.67 9.32
C VAL A 62 -1.08 1.12 10.62
N TRP A 63 -0.93 0.31 11.68
CA TRP A 63 -1.40 0.68 13.01
C TRP A 63 -0.33 1.54 13.70
N VAL A 64 -0.76 2.64 14.32
CA VAL A 64 0.10 3.60 15.02
C VAL A 64 -0.31 3.71 16.48
N GLY A 65 0.63 3.47 17.38
CA GLY A 65 0.40 3.51 18.83
C GLY A 65 0.13 2.15 19.44
N GLY A 66 -0.25 2.14 20.72
CA GLY A 66 -0.63 0.96 21.48
C GLY A 66 -2.09 0.54 21.26
N GLU A 67 -2.73 0.01 22.31
CA GLU A 67 -4.14 -0.43 22.24
C GLU A 67 -5.10 0.71 21.89
N ASP A 68 -4.85 1.91 22.41
CA ASP A 68 -5.61 3.14 22.11
C ASP A 68 -5.09 3.88 20.87
N GLY A 69 -4.37 3.18 19.98
CA GLY A 69 -3.82 3.74 18.75
C GLY A 69 -4.86 4.00 17.67
N HIS A 70 -4.37 4.21 16.47
CA HIS A 70 -5.20 4.48 15.30
C HIS A 70 -4.61 3.84 14.05
N LEU A 71 -5.47 3.55 13.07
CA LEU A 71 -5.06 3.08 11.77
C LEU A 71 -4.74 4.27 10.85
N LEU A 72 -3.58 4.25 10.21
CA LEU A 72 -3.31 5.10 9.05
C LEU A 72 -3.43 4.27 7.78
N PHE A 73 -3.93 4.87 6.70
CA PHE A 73 -3.98 4.28 5.37
C PHE A 73 -3.96 5.36 4.29
N SER A 74 -3.47 5.03 3.12
CA SER A 74 -3.39 5.92 1.96
C SER A 74 -4.66 5.83 1.10
N ASP A 75 -5.10 6.97 0.55
CA ASP A 75 -5.88 7.05 -0.68
C ASP A 75 -4.95 7.55 -1.78
N VAL A 76 -4.41 6.62 -2.57
CA VAL A 76 -3.25 6.90 -3.43
C VAL A 76 -3.56 7.90 -4.52
N PRO A 77 -4.63 7.73 -5.34
CA PRO A 77 -5.00 8.75 -6.33
C PRO A 77 -5.56 10.01 -5.68
N GLY A 78 -6.22 9.88 -4.51
CA GLY A 78 -6.74 11.00 -3.71
C GLY A 78 -5.66 11.85 -3.07
N ASN A 79 -4.39 11.44 -3.16
CA ASN A 79 -3.23 12.15 -2.64
C ASN A 79 -3.35 12.49 -1.14
N ALA A 80 -3.82 11.53 -0.34
CA ALA A 80 -4.04 11.74 1.08
C ALA A 80 -3.74 10.49 1.90
N ILE A 81 -3.31 10.70 3.14
CA ILE A 81 -3.31 9.69 4.20
C ILE A 81 -4.44 10.02 5.16
N TYR A 82 -5.19 9.02 5.53
CA TYR A 82 -6.28 9.11 6.49
C TYR A 82 -5.95 8.39 7.79
N SER A 83 -6.54 8.86 8.88
CA SER A 83 -6.48 8.26 10.21
C SER A 83 -7.87 7.82 10.65
N TRP A 84 -8.02 6.54 11.04
CA TRP A 84 -9.23 6.00 11.67
C TRP A 84 -8.96 5.72 13.15
N ASP A 85 -9.75 6.35 14.05
CA ASP A 85 -9.57 6.33 15.51
C ASP A 85 -10.44 5.30 16.24
N GLY A 86 -11.00 4.34 15.52
CA GLY A 86 -11.95 3.36 16.06
C GLY A 86 -13.42 3.75 15.83
N LYS A 87 -13.72 5.01 15.49
CA LYS A 87 -15.08 5.53 15.31
C LYS A 87 -15.26 6.33 14.03
N ARG A 88 -14.30 7.16 13.68
CA ARG A 88 -14.36 8.06 12.53
C ARG A 88 -13.02 8.16 11.81
N THR A 89 -13.08 8.56 10.56
CA THR A 89 -11.90 8.80 9.73
C THR A 89 -11.71 10.30 9.52
N THR A 90 -10.47 10.75 9.65
CA THR A 90 -10.06 12.14 9.37
C THR A 90 -8.81 12.15 8.49
N ALA A 91 -8.61 13.23 7.73
CA ALA A 91 -7.37 13.40 6.98
C ALA A 91 -6.19 13.56 7.95
N PHE A 92 -5.16 12.72 7.77
CA PHE A 92 -3.92 12.80 8.53
C PHE A 92 -2.89 13.69 7.81
N LEU A 93 -2.71 13.50 6.50
CA LEU A 93 -1.80 14.28 5.66
C LEU A 93 -2.39 14.43 4.26
N ALA A 94 -2.56 15.66 3.80
CA ALA A 94 -2.98 15.99 2.44
C ALA A 94 -2.37 17.34 2.00
N PRO A 95 -1.62 17.40 0.90
CA PRO A 95 -1.23 16.29 0.02
C PRO A 95 -0.22 15.33 0.68
N SER A 96 -0.32 14.03 0.39
CA SER A 96 0.57 13.01 0.95
C SER A 96 1.78 12.70 0.06
N GLY A 97 1.67 12.94 -1.24
CA GLY A 97 2.69 12.73 -2.25
C GLY A 97 2.99 14.00 -3.02
N TYR A 98 2.47 14.13 -4.26
CA TYR A 98 2.68 15.28 -5.12
C TYR A 98 2.17 16.58 -4.48
N GLN A 99 3.05 17.59 -4.40
CA GLN A 99 2.78 18.84 -3.66
C GLN A 99 2.22 19.96 -4.55
N GLY A 100 2.20 19.80 -5.86
CA GLY A 100 1.73 20.80 -6.80
C GLY A 100 0.24 20.69 -7.12
N PHE A 101 -0.29 21.72 -7.79
CA PHE A 101 -1.66 21.75 -8.32
C PHE A 101 -1.67 22.51 -9.66
N PRO A 102 -2.39 22.04 -10.70
CA PRO A 102 -3.11 20.75 -10.75
C PRO A 102 -2.18 19.53 -10.73
N ILE A 103 -2.72 18.37 -10.38
CA ILE A 103 -1.97 17.09 -10.49
C ILE A 103 -1.71 16.84 -11.98
N PRO A 104 -0.45 16.62 -12.40
CA PRO A 104 -0.13 16.35 -13.80
C PRO A 104 -0.77 15.07 -14.31
N ALA A 105 -1.29 15.10 -15.55
CA ALA A 105 -1.85 13.92 -16.18
C ALA A 105 -0.84 12.77 -16.40
N SER A 106 0.44 13.04 -16.24
CA SER A 106 1.52 12.04 -16.26
C SER A 106 1.61 11.22 -14.97
N LEU A 107 0.94 11.62 -13.90
CA LEU A 107 0.81 10.86 -12.65
C LEU A 107 -0.57 10.19 -12.60
N ARG A 108 -0.58 8.88 -12.48
CA ARG A 108 -1.79 8.09 -12.24
C ARG A 108 -2.12 8.03 -10.74
N GLU A 109 -1.08 8.00 -9.92
CA GLU A 109 -1.14 7.93 -8.47
C GLU A 109 -0.33 9.10 -7.90
N ALA A 110 -1.02 10.11 -7.40
CA ALA A 110 -0.39 11.34 -6.94
C ALA A 110 0.05 11.28 -5.47
N GLY A 111 -0.46 10.34 -4.69
CA GLY A 111 -0.25 10.23 -3.26
C GLY A 111 0.84 9.23 -2.85
N SER A 112 0.99 9.12 -1.53
CA SER A 112 1.69 8.00 -0.90
C SER A 112 0.93 6.70 -1.13
N ASN A 113 1.66 5.57 -1.18
CA ASN A 113 1.12 4.23 -1.31
C ASN A 113 1.39 3.45 -0.01
N GLY A 114 2.40 2.61 0.08
CA GLY A 114 2.77 1.86 1.26
C GLY A 114 3.18 2.75 2.44
N LEU A 115 2.80 2.36 3.65
CA LEU A 115 3.15 3.03 4.90
C LEU A 115 3.81 2.04 5.87
N ALA A 116 4.81 2.50 6.62
CA ALA A 116 5.39 1.74 7.71
C ALA A 116 5.91 2.67 8.83
N LEU A 117 5.95 2.18 10.06
CA LEU A 117 6.61 2.88 11.16
C LEU A 117 8.11 2.59 11.15
N GLY A 118 8.92 3.63 11.30
CA GLY A 118 10.36 3.48 11.36
C GLY A 118 11.07 4.83 11.45
N ARG A 119 12.36 4.79 11.81
CA ARG A 119 13.20 6.00 11.88
C ARG A 119 12.57 7.14 12.70
N GLY A 120 11.80 6.80 13.74
CA GLY A 120 11.12 7.77 14.61
C GLY A 120 9.95 8.51 13.96
N GLY A 121 9.29 7.95 12.95
CA GLY A 121 8.13 8.55 12.29
C GLY A 121 7.40 7.55 11.39
N LEU A 122 6.50 8.08 10.57
CA LEU A 122 5.85 7.36 9.50
C LEU A 122 6.72 7.43 8.24
N LEU A 123 7.10 6.28 7.69
CA LEU A 123 7.74 6.18 6.38
C LEU A 123 6.68 5.95 5.32
N ILE A 124 6.84 6.62 4.19
CA ILE A 124 5.93 6.55 3.06
C ILE A 124 6.67 6.17 1.78
N ALA A 125 6.14 5.22 1.04
CA ALA A 125 6.47 5.01 -0.36
C ALA A 125 5.63 6.01 -1.17
N ASP A 126 6.26 7.08 -1.62
CA ASP A 126 5.59 8.20 -2.27
C ASP A 126 5.62 8.02 -3.79
N SER A 127 4.54 7.45 -4.33
CA SER A 127 4.38 7.26 -5.78
C SER A 127 4.34 8.60 -6.52
N GLY A 128 3.71 9.61 -5.94
CA GLY A 128 3.48 10.91 -6.58
C GLY A 128 4.72 11.75 -6.76
N THR A 129 5.63 11.76 -5.79
CA THR A 129 6.94 12.43 -5.93
C THR A 129 8.07 11.48 -6.29
N ARG A 130 7.77 10.18 -6.46
CA ARG A 130 8.74 9.15 -6.87
C ARG A 130 9.92 9.06 -5.86
N ALA A 131 9.58 8.99 -4.58
CA ALA A 131 10.56 9.08 -3.50
C ALA A 131 10.14 8.24 -2.28
N LEU A 132 11.07 8.01 -1.37
CA LEU A 132 10.76 7.62 -0.01
C LEU A 132 10.86 8.85 0.90
N ALA A 133 9.88 9.04 1.76
CA ALA A 133 9.88 10.13 2.70
C ALA A 133 9.53 9.65 4.12
N ARG A 134 9.97 10.44 5.10
CA ARG A 134 9.59 10.32 6.51
C ARG A 134 8.64 11.46 6.85
N VAL A 135 7.55 11.14 7.52
CA VAL A 135 6.59 12.10 8.08
C VAL A 135 6.68 12.05 9.59
N ASP A 136 6.89 13.20 10.21
CA ASP A 136 6.81 13.34 11.65
C ASP A 136 5.34 13.22 12.09
N LEU A 137 5.05 12.31 13.01
CA LEU A 137 3.67 12.00 13.41
C LEU A 137 2.97 13.16 14.13
N ALA A 138 3.71 14.03 14.83
CA ALA A 138 3.14 15.14 15.57
C ALA A 138 2.98 16.39 14.70
N THR A 139 4.03 16.77 13.96
CA THR A 139 4.07 18.00 13.16
C THR A 139 3.57 17.84 11.75
N ARG A 140 3.46 16.60 11.24
CA ARG A 140 3.13 16.25 9.84
C ARG A 140 4.20 16.70 8.84
N GLN A 141 5.35 17.15 9.32
CA GLN A 141 6.44 17.56 8.45
C GLN A 141 6.98 16.36 7.68
N ARG A 142 7.05 16.51 6.36
CA ARG A 142 7.55 15.51 5.42
C ARG A 142 8.99 15.82 5.03
N THR A 143 9.85 14.80 5.07
CA THR A 143 11.27 14.89 4.68
C THR A 143 11.61 13.72 3.75
N VAL A 144 12.02 14.02 2.51
CA VAL A 144 12.51 13.01 1.57
C VAL A 144 13.88 12.52 2.01
N PHE A 145 14.13 11.20 1.95
CA PHE A 145 15.42 10.62 2.28
C PHE A 145 16.01 9.71 1.18
N ALA A 146 15.23 9.34 0.15
CA ALA A 146 15.72 8.65 -1.04
C ALA A 146 14.78 8.92 -2.22
N GLU A 147 15.33 9.22 -3.43
CA GLU A 147 14.52 9.54 -4.61
C GLU A 147 15.14 9.04 -5.92
N SER A 148 16.33 8.46 -5.86
CA SER A 148 17.04 8.01 -7.05
C SER A 148 17.99 6.84 -6.74
N TYR A 149 18.32 6.10 -7.79
CA TYR A 149 19.37 5.09 -7.79
C TYR A 149 20.32 5.34 -8.96
N GLN A 150 21.62 5.46 -8.67
CA GLN A 150 22.67 5.78 -9.67
C GLN A 150 22.32 7.02 -10.53
N GLY A 151 21.82 8.07 -9.90
CA GLY A 151 21.45 9.33 -10.56
C GLY A 151 20.16 9.31 -11.37
N LYS A 152 19.44 8.18 -11.43
CA LYS A 152 18.12 8.04 -12.08
C LYS A 152 17.01 8.00 -11.06
N ARG A 153 15.95 8.74 -11.32
CA ARG A 153 14.78 8.77 -10.42
C ARG A 153 14.10 7.40 -10.36
N PHE A 154 13.58 7.04 -9.18
CA PHE A 154 12.73 5.87 -9.03
C PHE A 154 11.53 5.91 -9.99
N ASN A 155 10.95 4.76 -10.28
CA ASN A 155 9.72 4.68 -11.08
C ASN A 155 8.53 5.29 -10.32
N SER A 156 8.01 4.56 -9.36
CA SER A 156 7.00 5.03 -8.41
C SER A 156 6.97 4.11 -7.19
N PRO A 157 7.77 4.41 -6.15
CA PRO A 157 7.82 3.58 -4.94
C PRO A 157 6.42 3.20 -4.46
N ASN A 158 6.21 1.90 -4.22
CA ASN A 158 4.88 1.36 -4.00
C ASN A 158 4.69 0.85 -2.56
N ASP A 159 5.40 -0.20 -2.13
CA ASP A 159 5.30 -0.71 -0.75
C ASP A 159 6.68 -0.74 -0.08
N LEU A 160 6.70 -0.77 1.25
CA LEU A 160 7.94 -0.74 2.00
C LEU A 160 7.86 -1.50 3.33
N VAL A 161 9.01 -2.00 3.77
CA VAL A 161 9.17 -2.65 5.07
C VAL A 161 10.47 -2.21 5.73
N VAL A 162 10.46 -2.09 7.06
CA VAL A 162 11.59 -1.63 7.86
C VAL A 162 12.23 -2.82 8.57
N ALA A 163 13.52 -3.00 8.36
CA ALA A 163 14.32 -4.00 9.07
C ALA A 163 14.65 -3.53 10.50
N ARG A 164 14.97 -4.48 11.39
CA ARG A 164 15.33 -4.18 12.80
C ARG A 164 16.51 -3.21 12.95
N ASN A 165 17.43 -3.19 11.98
CA ASN A 165 18.57 -2.28 11.95
C ASN A 165 18.24 -0.89 11.37
N GLY A 166 16.97 -0.60 11.07
CA GLY A 166 16.50 0.66 10.50
C GLY A 166 16.68 0.82 8.99
N ALA A 167 17.21 -0.19 8.29
CA ALA A 167 17.20 -0.20 6.83
C ALA A 167 15.79 -0.38 6.31
N VAL A 168 15.49 0.23 5.16
CA VAL A 168 14.17 0.19 4.51
C VAL A 168 14.29 -0.58 3.20
N TYR A 169 13.49 -1.61 3.02
CA TYR A 169 13.33 -2.27 1.72
C TYR A 169 12.04 -1.75 1.09
N PHE A 170 12.05 -1.53 -0.21
CA PHE A 170 10.88 -1.04 -0.94
C PHE A 170 10.83 -1.57 -2.36
N THR A 171 9.64 -1.58 -2.92
CA THR A 171 9.35 -1.96 -4.29
C THR A 171 9.18 -0.72 -5.16
N ASP A 172 9.67 -0.77 -6.40
CA ASP A 172 9.65 0.35 -7.34
C ASP A 172 9.06 -0.02 -8.70
N PRO A 173 7.79 -0.43 -8.77
CA PRO A 173 7.09 -0.59 -10.03
C PRO A 173 6.66 0.77 -10.61
N PRO A 174 6.28 0.86 -11.89
CA PRO A 174 5.84 2.12 -12.50
C PRO A 174 4.33 2.38 -12.37
N PHE A 175 3.64 1.78 -11.40
CA PHE A 175 2.17 1.82 -11.31
C PHE A 175 1.62 3.23 -11.08
N GLY A 176 2.37 4.10 -10.41
CA GLY A 176 2.00 5.49 -10.16
C GLY A 176 2.13 6.41 -11.37
N LEU A 177 2.73 5.94 -12.46
CA LEU A 177 2.96 6.71 -13.67
C LEU A 177 1.89 6.44 -14.74
N ALA A 178 1.40 7.48 -15.40
CA ALA A 178 0.56 7.31 -16.57
C ALA A 178 1.34 6.62 -17.70
N GLY A 179 0.70 5.66 -18.37
CA GLY A 179 1.37 4.81 -19.35
C GLY A 179 2.14 3.65 -18.74
N VAL A 180 2.25 3.57 -17.41
CA VAL A 180 2.87 2.47 -16.64
C VAL A 180 4.25 2.11 -17.22
N GLN A 181 4.40 0.94 -17.84
CA GLN A 181 5.67 0.49 -18.44
C GLN A 181 6.17 1.41 -19.58
N ASN A 182 5.25 2.09 -20.26
CA ASN A 182 5.53 2.99 -21.38
C ASN A 182 5.54 4.47 -20.98
N SER A 183 5.59 4.76 -19.69
CA SER A 183 5.61 6.14 -19.21
C SER A 183 6.90 6.86 -19.66
N PRO A 184 6.79 8.07 -20.23
CA PRO A 184 7.98 8.88 -20.59
C PRO A 184 8.73 9.40 -19.35
N LEU A 185 8.14 9.32 -18.16
CA LEU A 185 8.81 9.71 -16.91
C LEU A 185 9.78 8.66 -16.38
N ARG A 186 9.77 7.44 -16.93
CA ARG A 186 10.69 6.39 -16.46
C ARG A 186 12.12 6.70 -16.86
N GLU A 187 13.00 6.69 -15.88
CA GLU A 187 14.45 6.83 -16.07
C GLU A 187 15.17 5.49 -15.84
N LEU A 188 14.68 4.69 -14.88
CA LEU A 188 15.10 3.30 -14.71
C LEU A 188 14.45 2.43 -15.80
N THR A 189 15.24 1.61 -16.48
CA THR A 189 14.79 0.70 -17.55
C THR A 189 14.20 -0.60 -17.03
N PHE A 190 14.25 -0.80 -15.71
CA PHE A 190 13.76 -1.98 -15.00
C PHE A 190 12.83 -1.59 -13.87
N THR A 191 12.16 -2.58 -13.31
CA THR A 191 11.44 -2.52 -12.02
C THR A 191 12.24 -3.35 -11.03
N GLY A 192 12.14 -3.05 -9.73
CA GLY A 192 12.96 -3.79 -8.79
C GLY A 192 12.60 -3.59 -7.33
N VAL A 193 13.33 -4.30 -6.51
CA VAL A 193 13.36 -4.15 -5.07
C VAL A 193 14.66 -3.48 -4.68
N PHE A 194 14.58 -2.48 -3.83
CA PHE A 194 15.72 -1.71 -3.35
C PHE A 194 15.81 -1.74 -1.83
N ARG A 195 16.99 -1.42 -1.31
CA ARG A 195 17.28 -1.23 0.10
C ARG A 195 17.90 0.14 0.34
N VAL A 196 17.39 0.87 1.33
CA VAL A 196 17.97 2.15 1.79
C VAL A 196 18.51 1.95 3.18
N THR A 197 19.79 2.19 3.35
CA THR A 197 20.49 2.13 4.64
C THR A 197 20.14 3.31 5.54
N THR A 198 20.50 3.26 6.83
CA THR A 198 20.23 4.35 7.77
C THR A 198 20.93 5.66 7.45
N ASP A 199 22.02 5.61 6.69
CA ASP A 199 22.76 6.76 6.13
C ASP A 199 22.28 7.13 4.72
N ASN A 200 21.09 6.62 4.32
CA ASN A 200 20.39 6.91 3.07
C ASN A 200 21.09 6.43 1.79
N GLN A 201 22.03 5.47 1.87
CA GLN A 201 22.58 4.85 0.68
C GLN A 201 21.57 3.87 0.07
N VAL A 202 21.36 3.97 -1.26
CA VAL A 202 20.41 3.13 -2.01
C VAL A 202 21.15 2.01 -2.68
N HIS A 203 20.72 0.77 -2.43
CA HIS A 203 21.25 -0.45 -3.02
C HIS A 203 20.15 -1.20 -3.76
N LEU A 204 20.49 -1.77 -4.92
CA LEU A 204 19.61 -2.67 -5.64
C LEU A 204 19.63 -4.06 -4.98
N VAL A 205 18.47 -4.58 -4.65
CA VAL A 205 18.30 -5.95 -4.14
C VAL A 205 18.09 -6.89 -5.32
N THR A 206 17.15 -6.59 -6.21
CA THR A 206 16.90 -7.35 -7.44
C THR A 206 16.18 -6.51 -8.48
N ASP A 207 16.51 -6.70 -9.74
CA ASP A 207 15.86 -6.13 -10.92
C ASP A 207 15.10 -7.19 -11.76
N LYS A 208 14.95 -8.38 -11.19
CA LYS A 208 14.35 -9.55 -11.89
C LYS A 208 12.86 -9.73 -11.62
N LEU A 209 12.25 -8.81 -10.87
CA LEU A 209 10.85 -8.87 -10.47
C LEU A 209 10.07 -7.68 -11.04
N SER A 210 8.77 -7.89 -11.23
CA SER A 210 7.78 -6.83 -11.36
C SER A 210 7.00 -6.73 -10.03
N PRO A 211 7.63 -6.15 -8.99
CA PRO A 211 7.14 -6.29 -7.62
C PRO A 211 5.99 -5.34 -7.32
N ASN A 212 5.20 -5.70 -6.31
CA ASN A 212 4.18 -4.86 -5.68
C ASN A 212 4.42 -4.86 -4.17
N GLY A 213 3.77 -5.72 -3.39
CA GLY A 213 3.95 -5.80 -1.94
C GLY A 213 5.27 -6.42 -1.50
N ILE A 214 5.65 -6.11 -0.25
CA ILE A 214 6.92 -6.53 0.36
C ILE A 214 6.76 -6.80 1.86
N ALA A 215 7.44 -7.83 2.37
CA ALA A 215 7.50 -8.13 3.80
C ALA A 215 8.84 -8.76 4.19
N LEU A 216 9.24 -8.61 5.45
CA LEU A 216 10.40 -9.31 6.03
C LEU A 216 9.94 -10.44 6.95
N SER A 217 10.66 -11.56 6.94
CA SER A 217 10.53 -12.57 7.99
C SER A 217 10.83 -11.97 9.37
N PRO A 218 10.26 -12.51 10.47
CA PRO A 218 10.48 -11.98 11.80
C PRO A 218 11.95 -11.89 12.22
N ASP A 219 12.82 -12.74 11.69
CA ASP A 219 14.26 -12.73 11.94
C ASP A 219 15.06 -11.83 10.97
N ASN A 220 14.39 -11.21 10.00
CA ASN A 220 14.96 -10.38 8.94
C ASN A 220 15.96 -11.10 8.02
N ARG A 221 15.85 -12.43 7.90
CA ARG A 221 16.71 -13.21 7.02
C ARG A 221 16.10 -13.48 5.64
N ILE A 222 14.79 -13.31 5.50
CA ILE A 222 14.07 -13.52 4.24
C ILE A 222 13.24 -12.27 3.94
N LEU A 223 13.43 -11.76 2.75
CA LEU A 223 12.58 -10.72 2.18
C LEU A 223 11.62 -11.37 1.20
N TYR A 224 10.32 -11.17 1.42
CA TYR A 224 9.27 -11.63 0.53
C TYR A 224 8.80 -10.48 -0.36
N ALA A 225 8.57 -10.77 -1.63
CA ALA A 225 7.98 -9.82 -2.56
C ALA A 225 6.91 -10.51 -3.40
N THR A 226 5.85 -9.80 -3.74
CA THR A 226 4.91 -10.25 -4.78
C THR A 226 5.50 -10.01 -6.15
N ASP A 227 5.17 -10.87 -7.11
CA ASP A 227 5.56 -10.78 -8.50
C ASP A 227 4.44 -11.29 -9.41
N THR A 228 4.56 -11.09 -10.69
CA THR A 228 3.60 -11.60 -11.67
C THR A 228 3.49 -13.13 -11.66
N SER A 229 4.53 -13.83 -11.23
CA SER A 229 4.59 -15.29 -11.10
C SER A 229 4.01 -15.82 -9.77
N GLY A 230 3.69 -14.94 -8.82
CA GLY A 230 3.21 -15.26 -7.48
C GLY A 230 4.01 -14.55 -6.39
N TRP A 231 4.55 -15.28 -5.44
CA TRP A 231 5.33 -14.76 -4.32
C TRP A 231 6.75 -15.32 -4.36
N VAL A 232 7.71 -14.44 -4.16
CA VAL A 232 9.15 -14.75 -4.22
C VAL A 232 9.76 -14.53 -2.84
N ALA A 233 10.68 -15.39 -2.45
CA ALA A 233 11.51 -15.24 -1.26
C ALA A 233 12.96 -14.96 -1.68
N ILE A 234 13.55 -13.94 -1.07
CA ILE A 234 14.92 -13.51 -1.26
C ILE A 234 15.65 -13.72 0.07
N ASP A 235 16.61 -14.63 0.09
CA ASP A 235 17.44 -14.85 1.27
C ASP A 235 18.41 -13.68 1.42
N LEU A 236 18.52 -13.16 2.64
CA LEU A 236 19.38 -12.03 2.95
C LEU A 236 20.61 -12.50 3.75
N ASP A 237 21.76 -11.98 3.38
CA ASP A 237 23.01 -12.16 4.14
C ASP A 237 23.04 -11.30 5.42
N ALA A 238 24.12 -11.39 6.18
CA ALA A 238 24.28 -10.63 7.44
C ALA A 238 24.31 -9.11 7.22
N SER A 239 24.64 -8.64 6.02
CA SER A 239 24.61 -7.21 5.66
C SER A 239 23.21 -6.75 5.21
N GLY A 240 22.28 -7.66 5.02
CA GLY A 240 20.93 -7.40 4.51
C GLY A 240 20.89 -7.29 2.99
N MET A 241 21.88 -7.84 2.29
CA MET A 241 21.90 -7.92 0.83
C MET A 241 21.49 -9.31 0.35
N PRO A 242 21.02 -9.44 -0.92
CA PRO A 242 20.52 -10.72 -1.41
C PRO A 242 21.62 -11.76 -1.50
N ALA A 243 21.39 -12.94 -0.90
CA ALA A 243 22.24 -14.12 -0.98
C ALA A 243 21.65 -15.21 -1.89
N GLY A 244 20.35 -15.17 -2.14
CA GLY A 244 19.63 -16.10 -3.01
C GLY A 244 18.21 -15.64 -3.26
N GLN A 245 17.59 -16.18 -4.32
CA GLN A 245 16.19 -15.89 -4.66
C GLN A 245 15.52 -17.19 -5.13
N ARG A 246 14.29 -17.43 -4.67
CA ARG A 246 13.50 -18.60 -5.05
C ARG A 246 12.01 -18.26 -5.14
N GLN A 247 11.27 -19.07 -5.90
CA GLN A 247 9.82 -19.06 -5.82
C GLN A 247 9.39 -19.50 -4.41
N PHE A 248 8.58 -18.67 -3.75
CA PHE A 248 7.98 -19.02 -2.45
C PHE A 248 6.64 -19.72 -2.65
N VAL A 249 5.69 -19.05 -3.33
CA VAL A 249 4.43 -19.66 -3.76
C VAL A 249 4.16 -19.25 -5.19
N ALA A 250 3.99 -20.22 -6.07
CA ALA A 250 3.63 -19.95 -7.45
C ALA A 250 2.13 -19.64 -7.58
N SER A 251 1.79 -18.68 -8.43
CA SER A 251 0.41 -18.21 -8.67
C SER A 251 -0.55 -19.33 -9.07
N ASP A 252 -0.09 -20.30 -9.88
CA ASP A 252 -0.89 -21.45 -10.33
C ASP A 252 -1.33 -22.38 -9.18
N LYS A 253 -0.58 -22.43 -8.08
CA LYS A 253 -0.92 -23.21 -6.88
C LYS A 253 -2.11 -22.65 -6.11
N VAL A 254 -2.48 -21.40 -6.37
CA VAL A 254 -3.57 -20.67 -5.69
C VAL A 254 -4.55 -20.08 -6.69
N GLY A 255 -4.87 -20.82 -7.74
CA GLY A 255 -5.90 -20.44 -8.71
C GLY A 255 -5.53 -19.26 -9.60
N GLY A 256 -4.25 -19.04 -9.87
CA GLY A 256 -3.77 -17.92 -10.70
C GLY A 256 -3.80 -16.57 -9.97
N ALA A 257 -3.90 -16.57 -8.63
CA ALA A 257 -3.87 -15.33 -7.87
C ALA A 257 -2.52 -14.63 -8.00
N ARG A 258 -2.57 -13.30 -8.10
CA ARG A 258 -1.41 -12.41 -7.99
C ARG A 258 -1.52 -11.64 -6.70
N GLY A 259 -0.44 -11.61 -5.94
CA GLY A 259 -0.38 -10.85 -4.69
C GLY A 259 -0.22 -9.36 -4.96
N ASP A 260 -0.74 -8.56 -4.03
CA ASP A 260 -0.50 -7.12 -3.90
C ASP A 260 0.29 -6.89 -2.61
N GLY A 261 -0.20 -6.16 -1.63
CA GLY A 261 0.48 -5.94 -0.37
C GLY A 261 0.53 -7.18 0.54
N MET A 262 1.45 -7.20 1.50
CA MET A 262 1.62 -8.31 2.44
C MET A 262 2.21 -7.90 3.78
N LYS A 263 2.01 -8.73 4.80
CA LYS A 263 2.65 -8.64 6.11
C LYS A 263 3.04 -10.02 6.62
N ALA A 264 4.14 -10.09 7.37
CA ALA A 264 4.51 -11.29 8.13
C ALA A 264 4.02 -11.17 9.57
N ASP A 265 3.42 -12.25 10.10
CA ASP A 265 3.15 -12.35 11.54
C ASP A 265 4.39 -12.82 12.32
N SER A 266 4.34 -12.81 13.64
CA SER A 266 5.48 -13.19 14.48
C SER A 266 5.83 -14.69 14.43
N ALA A 267 4.94 -15.54 13.91
CA ALA A 267 5.20 -16.94 13.62
C ALA A 267 5.87 -17.14 12.25
N GLY A 268 5.98 -16.06 11.46
CA GLY A 268 6.56 -16.07 10.12
C GLY A 268 5.57 -16.43 9.01
N ASN A 269 4.28 -16.53 9.32
CA ASN A 269 3.28 -16.69 8.27
C ASN A 269 3.15 -15.40 7.46
N ILE A 270 2.97 -15.53 6.16
CA ILE A 270 2.78 -14.41 5.23
C ILE A 270 1.29 -14.24 4.95
N TRP A 271 0.76 -13.11 5.37
CA TRP A 271 -0.59 -12.65 5.10
C TRP A 271 -0.52 -11.70 3.92
N THR A 272 -1.13 -12.07 2.81
CA THR A 272 -1.00 -11.33 1.56
C THR A 272 -2.33 -11.17 0.86
N SER A 273 -2.55 -9.99 0.34
CA SER A 273 -3.70 -9.70 -0.51
C SER A 273 -3.55 -10.39 -1.86
N GLY A 274 -4.69 -10.63 -2.48
CA GLY A 274 -4.77 -11.22 -3.80
C GLY A 274 -6.20 -11.28 -4.30
N ARG A 275 -6.40 -11.94 -5.44
CA ARG A 275 -7.74 -12.07 -6.02
C ARG A 275 -8.72 -12.71 -5.03
N GLY A 276 -9.75 -11.95 -4.66
CA GLY A 276 -10.87 -12.43 -3.85
C GLY A 276 -10.63 -12.47 -2.35
N GLY A 277 -9.49 -11.98 -1.83
CA GLY A 277 -9.27 -11.94 -0.39
C GLY A 277 -7.82 -11.89 0.07
N ILE A 278 -7.63 -12.29 1.32
CA ILE A 278 -6.31 -12.44 1.97
C ILE A 278 -5.96 -13.93 2.01
N TYR A 279 -4.79 -14.26 1.49
CA TYR A 279 -4.15 -15.58 1.57
C TYR A 279 -3.20 -15.61 2.75
N VAL A 280 -3.12 -16.74 3.44
CA VAL A 280 -2.13 -16.96 4.50
C VAL A 280 -1.27 -18.15 4.14
N PHE A 281 0.03 -17.92 4.03
CA PHE A 281 1.03 -18.95 3.76
C PHE A 281 1.90 -19.20 4.98
N SER A 282 2.17 -20.47 5.29
CA SER A 282 3.16 -20.82 6.30
C SER A 282 4.57 -20.37 5.86
N PRO A 283 5.58 -20.34 6.76
CA PRO A 283 6.98 -20.07 6.38
C PRO A 283 7.53 -21.03 5.31
N LYS A 284 6.87 -22.16 5.11
CA LYS A 284 7.22 -23.15 4.07
C LYS A 284 6.49 -22.94 2.74
N GLY A 285 5.60 -21.93 2.66
CA GLY A 285 4.78 -21.66 1.48
C GLY A 285 3.52 -22.52 1.37
N GLU A 286 3.11 -23.20 2.43
CA GLU A 286 1.87 -23.96 2.46
C GLU A 286 0.68 -22.99 2.62
N HIS A 287 -0.37 -23.16 1.83
CA HIS A 287 -1.59 -22.35 1.94
C HIS A 287 -2.41 -22.81 3.15
N ILE A 288 -2.36 -22.06 4.25
CA ILE A 288 -2.92 -22.44 5.55
C ILE A 288 -4.18 -21.65 5.95
N GLY A 289 -4.53 -20.60 5.21
CA GLY A 289 -5.71 -19.79 5.50
C GLY A 289 -6.13 -18.91 4.33
N PHE A 290 -7.44 -18.65 4.22
CA PHE A 290 -8.00 -17.74 3.25
C PHE A 290 -9.17 -16.95 3.83
N ILE A 291 -9.14 -15.63 3.69
CA ILE A 291 -10.23 -14.72 4.08
C ILE A 291 -10.90 -14.22 2.81
N PRO A 292 -12.12 -14.67 2.47
CA PRO A 292 -12.83 -14.17 1.31
C PRO A 292 -13.28 -12.71 1.55
N ILE A 293 -12.88 -11.81 0.67
CA ILE A 293 -13.26 -10.39 0.68
C ILE A 293 -13.62 -10.00 -0.74
N ALA A 294 -14.83 -9.48 -0.94
CA ALA A 294 -15.28 -9.00 -2.23
C ALA A 294 -14.52 -7.72 -2.63
N GLY A 295 -14.25 -7.55 -3.93
CA GLY A 295 -13.50 -6.42 -4.46
C GLY A 295 -12.02 -6.73 -4.69
N ARG A 296 -11.22 -5.69 -4.88
CA ARG A 296 -9.77 -5.80 -5.09
C ARG A 296 -9.06 -5.46 -3.80
N VAL A 297 -8.58 -6.49 -3.14
CA VAL A 297 -7.83 -6.36 -1.89
C VAL A 297 -6.41 -5.93 -2.22
N SER A 298 -5.99 -4.78 -1.69
CA SER A 298 -4.69 -4.18 -1.97
C SER A 298 -3.64 -4.53 -0.93
N ASN A 299 -3.92 -4.34 0.37
CA ASN A 299 -2.92 -4.55 1.43
C ASN A 299 -3.58 -4.90 2.76
N CYS A 300 -2.79 -5.23 3.77
CA CYS A 300 -3.28 -5.50 5.12
C CYS A 300 -2.31 -5.01 6.20
N ALA A 301 -2.82 -4.87 7.43
CA ALA A 301 -2.03 -4.59 8.61
C ALA A 301 -2.63 -5.26 9.83
N PHE A 302 -1.79 -5.62 10.78
CA PHE A 302 -2.23 -6.09 12.09
C PHE A 302 -2.46 -4.90 13.02
N GLY A 303 -3.40 -5.05 13.96
CA GLY A 303 -3.64 -4.10 15.02
C GLY A 303 -3.94 -4.80 16.34
N PRO A 304 -4.35 -4.05 17.38
CA PRO A 304 -4.65 -4.61 18.69
C PRO A 304 -5.81 -5.61 18.62
N ASP A 305 -5.97 -6.40 19.68
CA ASP A 305 -7.03 -7.41 19.82
C ASP A 305 -7.11 -8.43 18.68
N ARG A 306 -5.98 -8.73 18.05
CA ARG A 306 -5.91 -9.62 16.89
C ARG A 306 -6.71 -9.13 15.67
N TYR A 307 -6.96 -7.83 15.55
CA TYR A 307 -7.60 -7.32 14.35
C TYR A 307 -6.64 -7.31 13.16
N LEU A 308 -7.13 -7.79 12.03
CA LEU A 308 -6.56 -7.57 10.71
C LEU A 308 -7.34 -6.44 10.04
N TYR A 309 -6.65 -5.40 9.64
CA TYR A 309 -7.17 -4.31 8.83
C TYR A 309 -6.76 -4.55 7.38
N VAL A 310 -7.70 -4.35 6.47
CA VAL A 310 -7.50 -4.65 5.04
C VAL A 310 -7.99 -3.48 4.21
N THR A 311 -7.12 -2.96 3.37
CA THR A 311 -7.47 -1.98 2.33
C THR A 311 -8.03 -2.71 1.11
N ASN A 312 -9.15 -2.21 0.58
CA ASN A 312 -9.94 -2.91 -0.41
C ASN A 312 -10.71 -1.93 -1.31
N ASP A 313 -10.23 -1.75 -2.53
CA ASP A 313 -10.82 -0.78 -3.47
C ASP A 313 -11.01 0.61 -2.81
N THR A 314 -12.25 1.02 -2.61
CA THR A 314 -12.68 2.33 -2.11
C THR A 314 -12.99 2.33 -0.60
N GLN A 315 -12.59 1.28 0.10
CA GLN A 315 -12.94 1.07 1.51
C GLN A 315 -11.83 0.40 2.30
N VAL A 316 -11.96 0.46 3.63
CA VAL A 316 -11.16 -0.31 4.57
C VAL A 316 -12.07 -1.20 5.37
N VAL A 317 -11.68 -2.45 5.52
CA VAL A 317 -12.41 -3.44 6.33
C VAL A 317 -11.53 -3.96 7.46
N ARG A 318 -12.12 -4.56 8.48
CA ARG A 318 -11.39 -5.27 9.53
C ARG A 318 -12.07 -6.58 9.88
N GLY A 319 -11.30 -7.54 10.33
CA GLY A 319 -11.80 -8.80 10.89
C GLY A 319 -10.94 -9.27 12.05
N ARG A 320 -11.51 -9.98 13.01
CA ARG A 320 -10.80 -10.48 14.17
C ARG A 320 -10.25 -11.88 13.90
N ILE A 321 -8.95 -12.07 14.06
CA ILE A 321 -8.27 -13.35 13.84
C ILE A 321 -8.54 -14.27 15.03
N ARG A 322 -8.83 -15.55 14.76
CA ARG A 322 -9.00 -16.59 15.78
C ARG A 322 -7.71 -16.79 16.56
N ALA A 323 -7.80 -16.91 17.88
CA ALA A 323 -6.64 -17.16 18.73
C ALA A 323 -5.95 -18.49 18.42
N GLU A 324 -6.73 -19.51 18.05
CA GLU A 324 -6.27 -20.85 17.71
C GLU A 324 -5.71 -20.97 16.29
N PHE A 325 -5.86 -19.94 15.42
CA PHE A 325 -5.23 -19.97 14.11
C PHE A 325 -3.71 -19.92 14.25
N PRO A 326 -2.94 -20.69 13.46
CA PRO A 326 -1.49 -20.70 13.54
C PRO A 326 -0.90 -19.29 13.47
N GLY A 327 -0.26 -18.83 14.54
CA GLY A 327 0.22 -17.45 14.69
C GLY A 327 -0.81 -16.44 15.22
N GLY A 328 -2.09 -16.80 15.33
CA GLY A 328 -3.16 -15.87 15.74
C GLY A 328 -2.98 -15.25 17.13
N SER A 329 -2.45 -16.00 18.09
CA SER A 329 -2.16 -15.49 19.45
C SER A 329 -0.86 -14.67 19.54
N ALA A 330 -0.02 -14.70 18.51
CA ALA A 330 1.29 -14.07 18.47
C ALA A 330 1.34 -12.85 17.52
N ILE A 331 0.18 -12.37 17.06
CA ILE A 331 0.09 -11.20 16.21
C ILE A 331 0.53 -9.96 16.98
N ARG A 332 1.51 -9.26 16.42
CA ARG A 332 2.02 -7.98 16.91
C ARG A 332 1.93 -6.96 15.80
N TYR A 333 1.68 -5.73 16.17
CA TYR A 333 1.50 -4.58 15.30
C TYR A 333 2.56 -3.50 15.58
#